data_ed8659c04c6dd7f487cd76a61556d2af
#
_entry.id   ed8659c04c6dd7f487cd76a61556d2af
#
_cell.length_a   1.000
_cell.length_b   1.000
_cell.length_c   1.000
_cell.angle_alpha   90.00
_cell.angle_beta   90.00
_cell.angle_gamma   90.00
#
_symmetry.space_group_name_H-M   'P 1'
#
loop_
_entity.id
_entity.type
_entity.pdbx_description
1 polymer ?
#
loop_
_entity_poly.entity_id
_entity_poly.type
_entity_poly.pdbx_seq_one_letter_code
_entity_poly.pdbx_strand_id
1 'polypeptide(L)'
;MSILERKIIHDRATLCSRITYPQFVLPRHKHAEYEIMLFTQGSGKQFVGEGVRDYRKGDIAMIGSNVPHLHLCNAKLNSGSVLETSAGVALQFHPTIFPMSLNQLPDYRPIYELLQKSQYGIRFYDTDLYDELFQRFQELEKTEYTTRLINLLQILDCLCKCKKISTLSEIAYNSSNMLKEANEPVNRVYTYLFNHFKDKITLNEIAVYVGQNPSALCRYFKQRTDKSIFQCLAEIRIGHACKLLMYSNLTIAQIAYESGYNNVPYFITQFEKIKGRTPSEYRLQVNI
;
A
#
# COMPACT_ATOMS: atom_id res chain seq x y z
N MET A 1 11.07 4.27 -16.80
CA MET A 1 9.75 4.80 -16.41
C MET A 1 9.68 4.94 -14.90
N SER A 2 9.16 6.04 -14.45
CA SER A 2 9.14 6.41 -13.03
C SER A 2 8.14 5.55 -12.24
N ILE A 3 8.51 5.12 -11.05
CA ILE A 3 7.60 4.64 -10.03
C ILE A 3 6.57 5.76 -9.81
N LEU A 4 5.30 5.41 -9.61
CA LEU A 4 4.26 6.40 -9.39
C LEU A 4 4.64 7.27 -8.19
N GLU A 5 4.88 8.54 -8.43
CA GLU A 5 5.07 9.51 -7.37
C GLU A 5 3.71 9.99 -6.90
N ARG A 6 3.35 9.65 -5.67
CA ARG A 6 2.09 10.03 -5.06
C ARG A 6 2.31 11.28 -4.23
N LYS A 7 1.62 12.36 -4.57
CA LYS A 7 1.58 13.54 -3.72
C LYS A 7 0.55 13.32 -2.60
N ILE A 8 1.01 13.27 -1.36
CA ILE A 8 0.12 13.26 -0.20
C ILE A 8 -0.36 14.69 0.03
N ILE A 9 -1.67 14.85 0.12
CA ILE A 9 -2.27 16.14 0.47
C ILE A 9 -2.58 16.05 1.96
N HIS A 10 -1.76 16.70 2.76
CA HIS A 10 -2.05 16.92 4.17
C HIS A 10 -3.10 18.04 4.30
N ASP A 11 -3.91 17.96 5.32
CA ASP A 11 -4.75 19.09 5.70
C ASP A 11 -3.86 20.33 5.95
N ARG A 12 -4.33 21.52 5.58
CA ARG A 12 -3.53 22.77 5.58
C ARG A 12 -2.85 23.09 6.91
N ALA A 13 -3.31 22.49 7.99
CA ALA A 13 -2.80 22.70 9.35
C ALA A 13 -1.76 21.68 9.81
N THR A 14 -1.39 20.67 9.00
CA THR A 14 -0.53 19.59 9.49
C THR A 14 0.35 18.99 8.41
N LEU A 15 1.54 18.52 8.81
CA LEU A 15 2.43 17.67 7.99
C LEU A 15 2.37 16.19 8.42
N CYS A 16 1.36 15.82 9.21
CA CYS A 16 1.14 14.47 9.72
C CYS A 16 -0.33 14.09 9.59
N SER A 17 -0.63 13.02 8.86
CA SER A 17 -1.99 12.58 8.56
C SER A 17 -2.18 11.10 8.83
N ARG A 18 -3.33 10.73 9.41
CA ARG A 18 -3.80 9.35 9.52
C ARG A 18 -4.67 9.03 8.31
N ILE A 19 -4.41 7.90 7.67
CA ILE A 19 -5.14 7.44 6.48
C ILE A 19 -5.64 6.02 6.72
N THR A 20 -6.92 5.79 6.51
CA THR A 20 -7.51 4.44 6.57
C THR A 20 -7.57 3.83 5.16
N TYR A 21 -7.02 2.63 5.04
CA TYR A 21 -7.11 1.81 3.84
C TYR A 21 -8.09 0.66 4.12
N PRO A 22 -9.37 0.78 3.74
CA PRO A 22 -10.33 -0.31 3.88
C PRO A 22 -9.97 -1.50 2.99
N GLN A 23 -9.09 -1.27 2.04
CA GLN A 23 -8.47 -2.27 1.17
C GLN A 23 -7.21 -1.72 0.53
N PHE A 24 -6.19 -2.58 0.36
CA PHE A 24 -4.97 -2.24 -0.38
C PHE A 24 -5.19 -2.39 -1.88
N VAL A 25 -5.35 -1.26 -2.55
CA VAL A 25 -5.62 -1.15 -4.00
C VAL A 25 -4.69 -0.17 -4.71
N LEU A 26 -3.73 0.39 -3.97
CA LEU A 26 -2.77 1.32 -4.54
C LEU A 26 -1.70 0.56 -5.33
N PRO A 27 -1.26 1.13 -6.46
CA PRO A 27 -0.10 0.63 -7.18
C PRO A 27 1.16 0.75 -6.33
N ARG A 28 2.24 0.14 -6.80
CA ARG A 28 3.56 0.45 -6.28
C ARG A 28 3.83 1.93 -6.49
N HIS A 29 4.04 2.63 -5.40
CA HIS A 29 4.20 4.07 -5.37
C HIS A 29 5.27 4.48 -4.36
N LYS A 30 5.68 5.72 -4.44
CA LYS A 30 6.52 6.39 -3.45
C LYS A 30 5.94 7.77 -3.17
N HIS A 31 6.24 8.30 -2.03
CA HIS A 31 5.92 9.66 -1.60
C HIS A 31 6.99 10.19 -0.65
N ALA A 32 7.01 11.50 -0.46
CA ALA A 32 8.02 12.17 0.36
C ALA A 32 7.91 11.85 1.86
N GLU A 33 6.72 11.46 2.31
CA GLU A 33 6.43 11.17 3.70
C GLU A 33 7.08 9.86 4.16
N TYR A 34 7.38 9.76 5.45
CA TYR A 34 7.51 8.49 6.14
C TYR A 34 6.12 7.90 6.35
N GLU A 35 6.01 6.59 6.32
CA GLU A 35 4.75 5.89 6.56
C GLU A 35 4.90 4.83 7.66
N ILE A 36 4.00 4.85 8.65
CA ILE A 36 3.84 3.77 9.62
C ILE A 36 2.50 3.11 9.33
N MET A 37 2.52 1.85 8.90
CA MET A 37 1.34 1.06 8.54
C MET A 37 1.00 0.06 9.64
N LEU A 38 -0.24 0.07 10.11
CA LEU A 38 -0.84 -0.96 10.95
C LEU A 38 -1.76 -1.83 10.10
N PHE A 39 -1.49 -3.12 10.00
CA PHE A 39 -2.34 -4.06 9.27
C PHE A 39 -3.49 -4.52 10.16
N THR A 40 -4.70 -4.03 9.88
CA THR A 40 -5.88 -4.23 10.75
C THR A 40 -6.69 -5.47 10.39
N GLN A 41 -6.54 -5.97 9.15
CA GLN A 41 -7.27 -7.13 8.66
C GLN A 41 -6.52 -7.88 7.56
N GLY A 42 -6.70 -9.20 7.49
CA GLY A 42 -6.22 -10.06 6.42
C GLY A 42 -4.73 -10.31 6.44
N SER A 43 -4.24 -10.81 5.33
CA SER A 43 -2.82 -11.11 5.09
C SER A 43 -2.46 -10.87 3.63
N GLY A 44 -1.16 -10.78 3.34
CA GLY A 44 -0.72 -10.56 1.97
C GLY A 44 0.79 -10.43 1.85
N LYS A 45 1.22 -9.91 0.70
CA LYS A 45 2.61 -9.57 0.44
C LYS A 45 2.80 -8.06 0.44
N GLN A 46 3.88 -7.60 1.09
CA GLN A 46 4.35 -6.23 1.00
C GLN A 46 5.65 -6.19 0.22
N PHE A 47 5.71 -5.25 -0.70
CA PHE A 47 6.88 -4.94 -1.51
C PHE A 47 7.42 -3.61 -1.00
N VAL A 48 8.62 -3.59 -0.49
CA VAL A 48 9.26 -2.39 0.06
C VAL A 48 10.69 -2.33 -0.46
N GLY A 49 11.03 -1.28 -1.20
CA GLY A 49 12.28 -1.27 -1.96
C GLY A 49 12.38 -2.54 -2.83
N GLU A 50 13.48 -3.26 -2.76
CA GLU A 50 13.68 -4.54 -3.47
C GLU A 50 13.16 -5.77 -2.69
N GLY A 51 12.70 -5.56 -1.46
CA GLY A 51 12.24 -6.64 -0.58
C GLY A 51 10.79 -7.04 -0.83
N VAL A 52 10.52 -8.33 -0.67
CA VAL A 52 9.17 -8.90 -0.68
C VAL A 52 9.01 -9.73 0.59
N ARG A 53 8.04 -9.41 1.42
CA ARG A 53 7.75 -10.11 2.68
C ARG A 53 6.25 -10.29 2.86
N ASP A 54 5.87 -11.34 3.54
CA ASP A 54 4.49 -11.53 3.94
C ASP A 54 4.13 -10.60 5.10
N TYR A 55 2.88 -10.15 5.14
CA TYR A 55 2.29 -9.48 6.28
C TYR A 55 0.98 -10.17 6.69
N ARG A 56 0.56 -9.95 7.91
CA ARG A 56 -0.72 -10.40 8.47
C ARG A 56 -1.30 -9.32 9.41
N LYS A 57 -2.57 -9.47 9.76
CA LYS A 57 -3.20 -8.66 10.80
C LYS A 57 -2.32 -8.64 12.06
N GLY A 58 -2.15 -7.46 12.65
CA GLY A 58 -1.32 -7.24 13.83
C GLY A 58 0.14 -6.90 13.53
N ASP A 59 0.59 -7.02 12.28
CA ASP A 59 1.92 -6.54 11.90
C ASP A 59 1.94 -5.00 11.81
N ILE A 60 3.12 -4.44 12.04
CA ILE A 60 3.43 -3.02 11.87
C ILE A 60 4.56 -2.92 10.85
N ALA A 61 4.45 -2.01 9.89
CA ALA A 61 5.55 -1.66 8.99
C ALA A 61 5.87 -0.18 9.06
N MET A 62 7.15 0.17 9.06
CA MET A 62 7.60 1.56 8.86
C MET A 62 8.39 1.65 7.57
N ILE A 63 7.99 2.56 6.70
CA ILE A 63 8.53 2.78 5.37
C ILE A 63 9.16 4.16 5.32
N GLY A 64 10.39 4.24 4.82
CA GLY A 64 11.16 5.47 4.72
C GLY A 64 10.61 6.43 3.67
N SER A 65 10.96 7.70 3.80
CA SER A 65 10.68 8.73 2.80
C SER A 65 11.19 8.30 1.42
N ASN A 66 10.36 8.45 0.40
CA ASN A 66 10.63 8.08 -0.99
C ASN A 66 10.92 6.60 -1.25
N VAL A 67 10.76 5.71 -0.29
CA VAL A 67 10.91 4.26 -0.50
C VAL A 67 9.70 3.74 -1.26
N PRO A 68 9.89 3.12 -2.45
CA PRO A 68 8.78 2.56 -3.20
C PRO A 68 8.16 1.36 -2.47
N HIS A 69 6.84 1.34 -2.42
CA HIS A 69 6.13 0.27 -1.72
C HIS A 69 4.77 -0.06 -2.33
N LEU A 70 4.29 -1.27 -2.00
CA LEU A 70 3.01 -1.82 -2.43
C LEU A 70 2.58 -2.89 -1.42
N HIS A 71 1.31 -2.91 -1.07
CA HIS A 71 0.68 -3.98 -0.30
C HIS A 71 -0.31 -4.73 -1.18
N LEU A 72 -0.17 -6.07 -1.26
CA LEU A 72 -1.07 -6.95 -1.99
C LEU A 72 -1.78 -7.88 -1.01
N CYS A 73 -3.09 -8.02 -1.19
CA CYS A 73 -3.88 -8.97 -0.42
C CYS A 73 -3.70 -10.41 -0.93
N ASN A 74 -3.56 -11.38 -0.03
CA ASN A 74 -3.68 -12.80 -0.36
C ASN A 74 -5.17 -13.16 -0.44
N ALA A 75 -5.78 -12.96 -1.60
CA ALA A 75 -7.13 -13.45 -1.85
C ALA A 75 -7.08 -14.97 -2.02
N LYS A 76 -7.21 -15.75 -0.95
CA LYS A 76 -7.46 -17.19 -1.04
C LYS A 76 -8.94 -17.41 -1.25
N LEU A 77 -9.31 -18.04 -2.37
CA LEU A 77 -10.58 -18.71 -2.56
C LEU A 77 -10.60 -19.97 -1.65
N ASN A 78 -11.03 -19.81 -0.40
CA ASN A 78 -11.46 -20.98 0.35
C ASN A 78 -12.89 -21.27 -0.10
N SER A 79 -13.12 -22.52 -0.53
CA SER A 79 -14.43 -23.03 -0.93
C SER A 79 -15.50 -22.63 0.09
N GLY A 80 -16.37 -21.69 -0.28
CA GLY A 80 -17.57 -21.30 0.49
C GLY A 80 -17.43 -20.12 1.46
N SER A 81 -16.31 -19.41 1.52
CA SER A 81 -16.10 -18.29 2.45
C SER A 81 -15.81 -16.97 1.73
N VAL A 82 -16.27 -15.89 2.30
CA VAL A 82 -16.00 -14.50 1.89
C VAL A 82 -14.49 -14.31 1.72
N LEU A 83 -14.07 -13.76 0.56
CA LEU A 83 -12.68 -13.38 0.32
C LEU A 83 -12.20 -12.45 1.44
N GLU A 84 -11.20 -12.89 2.20
CA GLU A 84 -10.55 -12.03 3.18
C GLU A 84 -9.92 -10.84 2.46
N THR A 85 -10.43 -9.66 2.72
CA THR A 85 -9.83 -8.40 2.27
C THR A 85 -8.77 -7.99 3.29
N SER A 86 -7.64 -7.46 2.82
CA SER A 86 -6.65 -6.86 3.70
C SER A 86 -6.91 -5.38 3.85
N ALA A 87 -6.88 -4.90 5.08
CA ALA A 87 -7.08 -3.51 5.43
C ALA A 87 -5.97 -3.01 6.36
N GLY A 88 -5.81 -1.69 6.44
CA GLY A 88 -4.81 -1.07 7.32
C GLY A 88 -5.09 0.39 7.61
N VAL A 89 -4.36 0.91 8.58
CA VAL A 89 -4.32 2.32 8.93
C VAL A 89 -2.88 2.79 8.86
N ALA A 90 -2.62 3.83 8.08
CA ALA A 90 -1.30 4.44 7.97
C ALA A 90 -1.25 5.79 8.69
N LEU A 91 -0.13 6.06 9.31
CA LEU A 91 0.29 7.39 9.72
C LEU A 91 1.38 7.86 8.78
N GLN A 92 1.13 8.94 8.05
CA GLN A 92 2.08 9.55 7.12
C GLN A 92 2.51 10.91 7.64
N PHE A 93 3.80 11.17 7.68
CA PHE A 93 4.36 12.44 8.15
C PHE A 93 5.54 12.90 7.29
N HIS A 94 5.53 14.18 6.95
CA HIS A 94 6.53 14.74 6.05
C HIS A 94 7.87 14.95 6.79
N PRO A 95 9.04 14.71 6.14
CA PRO A 95 10.36 14.89 6.76
C PRO A 95 10.61 16.27 7.35
N THR A 96 10.03 17.32 6.76
CA THR A 96 10.21 18.71 7.22
C THR A 96 9.54 19.02 8.56
N ILE A 97 8.79 18.06 9.15
CA ILE A 97 8.29 18.19 10.52
C ILE A 97 9.43 18.21 11.55
N PHE A 98 10.59 17.67 11.15
CA PHE A 98 11.81 17.67 11.96
C PHE A 98 12.78 18.77 11.54
N PRO A 99 13.62 19.28 12.47
CA PRO A 99 14.66 20.23 12.13
C PRO A 99 15.71 19.60 11.21
N MET A 100 16.30 20.39 10.33
CA MET A 100 17.38 19.93 9.42
C MET A 100 18.60 19.38 10.16
N SER A 101 18.83 19.85 11.40
CA SER A 101 19.91 19.42 12.27
C SER A 101 19.56 18.21 13.15
N LEU A 102 18.50 17.45 12.83
CA LEU A 102 18.03 16.31 13.62
C LEU A 102 19.16 15.35 14.05
N ASN A 103 20.10 15.08 13.14
CA ASN A 103 21.26 14.21 13.38
C ASN A 103 22.29 14.78 14.37
N GLN A 104 22.24 16.07 14.66
CA GLN A 104 23.17 16.75 15.57
C GLN A 104 22.60 16.95 16.97
N LEU A 105 21.29 16.67 17.14
CA LEU A 105 20.59 16.85 18.42
C LEU A 105 20.55 15.52 19.17
N PRO A 106 21.21 15.42 20.35
CA PRO A 106 21.33 14.15 21.09
C PRO A 106 19.97 13.51 21.41
N ASP A 107 18.99 14.31 21.80
CA ASP A 107 17.65 13.83 22.19
C ASP A 107 16.87 13.21 21.03
N TYR A 108 17.19 13.58 19.79
CA TYR A 108 16.58 13.05 18.58
C TYR A 108 17.36 11.85 17.99
N ARG A 109 18.49 11.48 18.54
CA ARG A 109 19.33 10.42 18.00
C ARG A 109 18.59 9.09 17.79
N PRO A 110 17.77 8.57 18.71
CA PRO A 110 17.01 7.34 18.49
C PRO A 110 16.02 7.45 17.31
N ILE A 111 15.35 8.60 17.20
CA ILE A 111 14.43 8.87 16.10
C ILE A 111 15.20 8.96 14.77
N TYR A 112 16.33 9.66 14.76
CA TYR A 112 17.16 9.74 13.56
C TYR A 112 17.61 8.35 13.07
N GLU A 113 18.09 7.49 13.97
CA GLU A 113 18.51 6.12 13.66
C GLU A 113 17.32 5.28 13.14
N LEU A 114 16.13 5.43 13.72
CA LEU A 114 14.90 4.80 13.25
C LEU A 114 14.54 5.25 11.82
N LEU A 115 14.58 6.56 11.55
CA LEU A 115 14.30 7.14 10.24
C LEU A 115 15.31 6.66 9.19
N GLN A 116 16.60 6.57 9.53
CA GLN A 116 17.62 6.01 8.62
C GLN A 116 17.37 4.54 8.33
N LYS A 117 17.04 3.75 9.35
CA LYS A 117 16.74 2.33 9.21
C LYS A 117 15.48 2.07 8.38
N SER A 118 14.51 2.99 8.40
CA SER A 118 13.28 2.88 7.62
C SER A 118 13.50 2.89 6.10
N GLN A 119 14.69 3.28 5.63
CA GLN A 119 15.08 3.16 4.22
C GLN A 119 15.20 1.69 3.74
N TYR A 120 15.31 0.74 4.66
CA TYR A 120 15.21 -0.70 4.39
C TYR A 120 13.77 -1.21 4.50
N GLY A 121 12.83 -0.36 4.96
CA GLY A 121 11.57 -0.79 5.50
C GLY A 121 11.80 -1.60 6.79
N ILE A 122 11.01 -1.34 7.82
CA ILE A 122 11.10 -2.03 9.12
C ILE A 122 9.77 -2.73 9.38
N ARG A 123 9.81 -4.00 9.74
CA ARG A 123 8.68 -4.73 10.33
C ARG A 123 8.88 -4.82 11.83
N PHE A 124 7.81 -4.50 12.58
CA PHE A 124 7.70 -4.74 14.01
C PHE A 124 6.66 -5.84 14.22
N TYR A 125 6.97 -6.81 15.05
CA TYR A 125 6.10 -7.96 15.33
C TYR A 125 5.87 -8.15 16.82
N ASP A 126 5.56 -7.03 17.49
CA ASP A 126 5.20 -6.97 18.90
C ASP A 126 3.71 -6.63 19.03
N THR A 127 2.94 -7.52 19.66
CA THR A 127 1.49 -7.37 19.80
C THR A 127 1.11 -6.22 20.74
N ASP A 128 1.86 -6.04 21.83
CA ASP A 128 1.58 -4.98 22.80
C ASP A 128 1.84 -3.60 22.18
N LEU A 129 2.91 -3.50 21.38
CA LEU A 129 3.20 -2.30 20.60
C LEU A 129 2.09 -2.01 19.57
N TYR A 130 1.54 -3.05 18.92
CA TYR A 130 0.47 -2.87 17.94
C TYR A 130 -0.77 -2.23 18.59
N ASP A 131 -1.21 -2.74 19.73
CA ASP A 131 -2.40 -2.24 20.42
C ASP A 131 -2.18 -0.81 20.93
N GLU A 132 -1.00 -0.51 21.46
CA GLU A 132 -0.63 0.84 21.88
C GLU A 132 -0.65 1.82 20.71
N LEU A 133 -0.03 1.47 19.58
CA LEU A 133 0.00 2.34 18.40
C LEU A 133 -1.39 2.52 17.78
N PHE A 134 -2.21 1.48 17.79
CA PHE A 134 -3.57 1.56 17.26
C PHE A 134 -4.40 2.60 18.03
N GLN A 135 -4.32 2.62 19.36
CA GLN A 135 -4.95 3.63 20.20
C GLN A 135 -4.39 5.03 19.95
N ARG A 136 -3.07 5.17 19.90
CA ARG A 136 -2.42 6.48 19.62
C ARG A 136 -2.77 7.05 18.26
N PHE A 137 -2.95 6.19 17.25
CA PHE A 137 -3.40 6.64 15.93
C PHE A 137 -4.83 7.21 15.96
N GLN A 138 -5.71 6.66 16.80
CA GLN A 138 -7.06 7.20 16.98
C GLN A 138 -7.05 8.54 17.73
N GLU A 139 -6.20 8.67 18.75
CA GLU A 139 -6.04 9.92 19.49
C GLU A 139 -5.45 11.02 18.61
N LEU A 140 -4.46 10.70 17.78
CA LEU A 140 -3.83 11.66 16.88
C LEU A 140 -4.83 12.32 15.93
N GLU A 141 -5.85 11.61 15.49
CA GLU A 141 -6.90 12.14 14.61
C GLU A 141 -7.72 13.28 15.30
N LYS A 142 -7.83 13.22 16.62
CA LYS A 142 -8.58 14.20 17.44
C LYS A 142 -7.73 15.38 17.90
N THR A 143 -6.43 15.42 17.54
CA THR A 143 -5.48 16.44 18.01
C THR A 143 -5.01 17.33 16.89
N GLU A 144 -4.60 18.54 17.25
CA GLU A 144 -4.15 19.57 16.31
C GLU A 144 -2.79 20.14 16.76
N TYR A 145 -2.10 20.79 15.85
CA TYR A 145 -0.87 21.58 16.07
C TYR A 145 0.17 20.85 16.95
N THR A 146 0.60 21.52 18.02
CA THR A 146 1.66 21.02 18.94
C THR A 146 1.28 19.70 19.61
N THR A 147 0.00 19.50 19.99
CA THR A 147 -0.44 18.24 20.60
C THR A 147 -0.30 17.07 19.61
N ARG A 148 -0.60 17.29 18.33
CA ARG A 148 -0.38 16.28 17.27
C ARG A 148 1.11 15.94 17.10
N LEU A 149 1.98 16.95 17.16
CA LEU A 149 3.43 16.72 17.10
C LEU A 149 3.93 15.92 18.32
N ILE A 150 3.47 16.25 19.54
CA ILE A 150 3.79 15.48 20.74
C ILE A 150 3.37 14.01 20.58
N ASN A 151 2.15 13.76 20.12
CA ASN A 151 1.65 12.40 19.88
C ASN A 151 2.49 11.65 18.82
N LEU A 152 2.91 12.32 17.74
CA LEU A 152 3.82 11.72 16.76
C LEU A 152 5.17 11.34 17.40
N LEU A 153 5.76 12.23 18.20
CA LEU A 153 7.02 11.95 18.88
C LEU A 153 6.88 10.77 19.86
N GLN A 154 5.77 10.64 20.57
CA GLN A 154 5.48 9.50 21.43
C GLN A 154 5.36 8.19 20.65
N ILE A 155 4.69 8.22 19.48
CA ILE A 155 4.61 7.06 18.57
C ILE A 155 6.01 6.63 18.13
N LEU A 156 6.84 7.58 17.70
CA LEU A 156 8.22 7.28 17.29
C LEU A 156 9.07 6.75 18.44
N ASP A 157 8.92 7.28 19.65
CA ASP A 157 9.61 6.79 20.84
C ASP A 157 9.24 5.33 21.16
N CYS A 158 7.95 4.96 21.06
CA CYS A 158 7.51 3.57 21.20
C CYS A 158 8.19 2.65 20.17
N LEU A 159 8.26 3.09 18.90
CA LEU A 159 8.94 2.34 17.84
C LEU A 159 10.45 2.20 18.10
N CYS A 160 11.11 3.27 18.59
CA CYS A 160 12.54 3.24 18.94
C CYS A 160 12.87 2.22 20.03
N LYS A 161 11.96 2.01 20.98
CA LYS A 161 12.14 1.09 22.11
C LYS A 161 11.89 -0.38 21.74
N CYS A 162 11.19 -0.63 20.64
CA CYS A 162 10.88 -1.99 20.20
C CYS A 162 12.11 -2.75 19.74
N LYS A 163 12.34 -3.93 20.34
CA LYS A 163 13.47 -4.83 19.97
C LYS A 163 13.07 -5.92 18.98
N LYS A 164 11.77 -6.21 18.85
CA LYS A 164 11.24 -7.25 17.95
C LYS A 164 11.05 -6.68 16.56
N ILE A 165 12.15 -6.49 15.85
CA ILE A 165 12.17 -5.87 14.51
C ILE A 165 12.94 -6.71 13.49
N SER A 166 12.57 -6.58 12.21
CA SER A 166 13.36 -7.07 11.08
C SER A 166 13.27 -6.06 9.93
N THR A 167 14.25 -6.09 9.03
CA THR A 167 14.18 -5.30 7.79
C THR A 167 13.31 -6.00 6.74
N LEU A 168 12.60 -5.21 5.94
CA LEU A 168 11.76 -5.69 4.84
C LEU A 168 12.59 -5.90 3.57
N SER A 169 13.66 -5.13 3.39
CA SER A 169 14.65 -5.25 2.32
C SER A 169 16.04 -5.46 2.91
N GLU A 170 16.92 -6.14 2.16
CA GLU A 170 18.33 -6.31 2.52
C GLU A 170 19.18 -5.10 2.15
N ILE A 171 18.67 -4.27 1.24
CA ILE A 171 19.36 -3.11 0.70
C ILE A 171 18.56 -1.85 1.05
N ALA A 172 19.24 -0.83 1.59
CA ALA A 172 18.63 0.47 1.79
C ALA A 172 18.22 1.08 0.44
N TYR A 173 17.03 1.65 0.41
CA TYR A 173 16.62 2.38 -0.77
C TYR A 173 17.39 3.71 -0.84
N ASN A 174 18.12 3.91 -1.94
CA ASN A 174 18.75 5.17 -2.26
C ASN A 174 18.48 5.53 -3.72
N SER A 175 18.71 6.78 -4.10
CA SER A 175 18.46 7.27 -5.45
C SER A 175 19.22 6.52 -6.55
N SER A 176 20.36 5.87 -6.23
CA SER A 176 21.12 5.04 -7.19
C SER A 176 20.45 3.70 -7.51
N ASN A 177 19.55 3.21 -6.66
CA ASN A 177 18.79 1.99 -6.89
C ASN A 177 17.57 2.20 -7.81
N MET A 178 17.15 3.46 -8.05
CA MET A 178 15.97 3.78 -8.86
C MET A 178 16.00 3.14 -10.26
N LEU A 179 17.16 3.11 -10.91
CA LEU A 179 17.30 2.53 -12.26
C LEU A 179 17.16 1.00 -12.26
N LYS A 180 17.66 0.32 -11.22
CA LYS A 180 17.52 -1.15 -11.08
C LYS A 180 16.09 -1.55 -10.79
N GLU A 181 15.43 -0.87 -9.86
CA GLU A 181 14.04 -1.14 -9.50
C GLU A 181 13.05 -0.85 -10.62
N ALA A 182 13.25 0.24 -11.37
CA ALA A 182 12.42 0.56 -12.53
C ALA A 182 12.50 -0.52 -13.61
N ASN A 183 13.60 -1.28 -13.66
CA ASN A 183 13.82 -2.33 -14.63
C ASN A 183 13.40 -3.73 -14.14
N GLU A 184 13.03 -3.90 -12.88
CA GLU A 184 12.58 -5.18 -12.35
C GLU A 184 11.25 -5.59 -13.02
N PRO A 185 11.16 -6.80 -13.62
CA PRO A 185 10.03 -7.20 -14.45
C PRO A 185 8.66 -7.10 -13.76
N VAL A 186 8.57 -7.49 -12.48
CA VAL A 186 7.31 -7.41 -11.70
C VAL A 186 6.85 -5.96 -11.59
N ASN A 187 7.76 -5.05 -11.31
CA ASN A 187 7.45 -3.62 -11.18
C ASN A 187 6.99 -3.03 -12.52
N ARG A 188 7.63 -3.41 -13.62
CA ARG A 188 7.23 -3.00 -14.97
C ARG A 188 5.84 -3.53 -15.32
N VAL A 189 5.51 -4.77 -14.96
CA VAL A 189 4.15 -5.31 -15.13
C VAL A 189 3.15 -4.45 -14.37
N TYR A 190 3.36 -4.20 -13.08
CA TYR A 190 2.43 -3.37 -12.30
C TYR A 190 2.31 -1.96 -12.89
N THR A 191 3.41 -1.32 -13.26
CA THR A 191 3.38 0.02 -13.90
C THR A 191 2.52 -0.01 -15.16
N TYR A 192 2.68 -1.03 -16.01
CA TYR A 192 1.86 -1.18 -17.21
C TYR A 192 0.38 -1.34 -16.87
N LEU A 193 0.06 -2.26 -15.94
CA LEU A 193 -1.32 -2.52 -15.54
C LEU A 193 -2.01 -1.27 -14.98
N PHE A 194 -1.33 -0.50 -14.13
CA PHE A 194 -1.92 0.71 -13.54
C PHE A 194 -2.12 1.85 -14.54
N ASN A 195 -1.24 1.98 -15.52
CA ASN A 195 -1.38 3.02 -16.55
C ASN A 195 -2.45 2.67 -17.57
N HIS A 196 -2.75 1.39 -17.77
CA HIS A 196 -3.59 0.89 -18.85
C HIS A 196 -4.79 0.06 -18.36
N PHE A 197 -5.09 0.00 -17.04
CA PHE A 197 -6.12 -0.92 -16.54
C PHE A 197 -7.51 -0.70 -17.15
N LYS A 198 -7.80 0.49 -17.67
CA LYS A 198 -9.06 0.78 -18.36
C LYS A 198 -9.09 0.22 -19.79
N ASP A 199 -7.91 -0.02 -20.37
CA ASP A 199 -7.78 -0.43 -21.76
C ASP A 199 -7.94 -1.95 -21.91
N LYS A 200 -8.11 -2.40 -23.17
CA LYS A 200 -8.00 -3.82 -23.50
C LYS A 200 -6.53 -4.21 -23.51
N ILE A 201 -6.10 -4.94 -22.50
CA ILE A 201 -4.70 -5.37 -22.30
C ILE A 201 -4.52 -6.82 -22.75
N THR A 202 -3.46 -7.08 -23.51
CA THR A 202 -3.02 -8.44 -23.87
C THR A 202 -1.69 -8.80 -23.18
N LEU A 203 -1.45 -10.09 -23.01
CA LEU A 203 -0.19 -10.57 -22.45
C LEU A 203 1.02 -10.17 -23.31
N ASN A 204 0.84 -10.18 -24.64
CA ASN A 204 1.91 -9.82 -25.58
C ASN A 204 2.33 -8.36 -25.42
N GLU A 205 1.38 -7.45 -25.27
CA GLU A 205 1.68 -6.02 -25.03
C GLU A 205 2.48 -5.83 -23.75
N ILE A 206 2.06 -6.51 -22.67
CA ILE A 206 2.81 -6.46 -21.40
C ILE A 206 4.22 -7.03 -21.58
N ALA A 207 4.35 -8.16 -22.25
CA ALA A 207 5.63 -8.82 -22.47
C ALA A 207 6.59 -7.98 -23.32
N VAL A 208 6.10 -7.34 -24.39
CA VAL A 208 6.86 -6.37 -25.19
C VAL A 208 7.31 -5.17 -24.32
N TYR A 209 6.40 -4.61 -23.54
CA TYR A 209 6.72 -3.50 -22.65
C TYR A 209 7.79 -3.87 -21.62
N VAL A 210 7.72 -5.08 -21.05
CA VAL A 210 8.70 -5.58 -20.07
C VAL A 210 10.00 -6.03 -20.73
N GLY A 211 10.00 -6.31 -22.05
CA GLY A 211 11.16 -6.84 -22.79
C GLY A 211 11.42 -8.31 -22.47
N GLN A 212 10.36 -9.11 -22.24
CA GLN A 212 10.46 -10.53 -21.93
C GLN A 212 9.54 -11.38 -22.81
N ASN A 213 9.85 -12.68 -22.90
CA ASN A 213 8.95 -13.65 -23.49
C ASN A 213 7.67 -13.80 -22.64
N PRO A 214 6.44 -13.83 -23.24
CA PRO A 214 5.19 -13.92 -22.51
C PRO A 214 5.10 -15.06 -21.51
N SER A 215 5.54 -16.26 -21.91
CA SER A 215 5.50 -17.45 -21.05
C SER A 215 6.48 -17.38 -19.88
N ALA A 216 7.68 -16.84 -20.12
CA ALA A 216 8.68 -16.62 -19.08
C ALA A 216 8.19 -15.56 -18.09
N LEU A 217 7.60 -14.46 -18.58
CA LEU A 217 7.05 -13.40 -17.77
C LEU A 217 5.93 -13.91 -16.84
N CYS A 218 4.99 -14.70 -17.36
CA CYS A 218 3.92 -15.29 -16.56
C CYS A 218 4.44 -16.15 -15.41
N ARG A 219 5.41 -17.03 -15.68
CA ARG A 219 6.02 -17.88 -14.65
C ARG A 219 6.74 -17.06 -13.60
N TYR A 220 7.59 -16.13 -14.03
CA TYR A 220 8.35 -15.26 -13.15
C TYR A 220 7.44 -14.42 -12.27
N PHE A 221 6.43 -13.78 -12.87
CA PHE A 221 5.46 -12.96 -12.14
C PHE A 221 4.67 -13.77 -11.11
N LYS A 222 4.18 -14.96 -11.50
CA LYS A 222 3.44 -15.85 -10.59
C LYS A 222 4.32 -16.35 -9.43
N GLN A 223 5.57 -16.67 -9.70
CA GLN A 223 6.51 -17.10 -8.66
C GLN A 223 6.77 -16.00 -7.62
N ARG A 224 6.81 -14.75 -8.05
CA ARG A 224 7.09 -13.60 -7.16
C ARG A 224 5.87 -13.08 -6.42
N THR A 225 4.68 -13.18 -7.02
CA THR A 225 3.45 -12.56 -6.52
C THR A 225 2.38 -13.54 -6.05
N ASP A 226 2.57 -14.84 -6.32
CA ASP A 226 1.59 -15.94 -6.15
C ASP A 226 0.30 -15.74 -6.97
N LYS A 227 0.27 -14.76 -7.86
CA LYS A 227 -0.89 -14.39 -8.70
C LYS A 227 -0.53 -14.36 -10.18
N SER A 228 -1.52 -14.59 -11.03
CA SER A 228 -1.34 -14.28 -12.44
C SER A 228 -1.44 -12.77 -12.70
N ILE A 229 -0.84 -12.30 -13.80
CA ILE A 229 -0.90 -10.90 -14.23
C ILE A 229 -2.37 -10.43 -14.38
N PHE A 230 -3.24 -11.26 -14.95
CA PHE A 230 -4.66 -10.92 -15.14
C PHE A 230 -5.49 -10.97 -13.86
N GLN A 231 -5.09 -11.77 -12.86
CA GLN A 231 -5.67 -11.68 -11.52
C GLN A 231 -5.36 -10.33 -10.88
N CYS A 232 -4.12 -9.87 -10.98
CA CYS A 232 -3.73 -8.54 -10.52
C CYS A 232 -4.47 -7.42 -11.27
N LEU A 233 -4.65 -7.54 -12.59
CA LEU A 233 -5.44 -6.58 -13.38
C LEU A 233 -6.89 -6.53 -12.89
N ALA A 234 -7.52 -7.69 -12.65
CA ALA A 234 -8.88 -7.73 -12.12
C ALA A 234 -8.98 -7.06 -10.74
N GLU A 235 -8.03 -7.30 -9.84
CA GLU A 235 -7.99 -6.66 -8.52
C GLU A 235 -7.83 -5.13 -8.62
N ILE A 236 -6.97 -4.64 -9.51
CA ILE A 236 -6.80 -3.20 -9.78
C ILE A 236 -8.12 -2.58 -10.26
N ARG A 237 -8.78 -3.20 -11.23
CA ARG A 237 -10.07 -2.75 -11.78
C ARG A 237 -11.16 -2.71 -10.71
N ILE A 238 -11.29 -3.77 -9.93
CA ILE A 238 -12.27 -3.84 -8.85
C ILE A 238 -11.94 -2.84 -7.74
N GLY A 239 -10.67 -2.64 -7.42
CA GLY A 239 -10.24 -1.60 -6.48
C GLY A 239 -10.63 -0.19 -6.94
N HIS A 240 -10.51 0.11 -8.24
CA HIS A 240 -11.00 1.36 -8.83
C HIS A 240 -12.52 1.46 -8.73
N ALA A 241 -13.25 0.39 -9.06
CA ALA A 241 -14.71 0.33 -8.93
C ALA A 241 -15.19 0.59 -7.49
N CYS A 242 -14.51 0.05 -6.48
CA CYS A 242 -14.82 0.31 -5.08
C CYS A 242 -14.71 1.81 -4.73
N LYS A 243 -13.70 2.51 -5.23
CA LYS A 243 -13.58 3.97 -5.03
C LYS A 243 -14.74 4.72 -5.67
N LEU A 244 -15.12 4.35 -6.90
CA LEU A 244 -16.27 4.97 -7.56
C LEU A 244 -17.59 4.69 -6.84
N LEU A 245 -17.76 3.47 -6.28
CA LEU A 245 -18.93 3.12 -5.47
C LEU A 245 -19.04 3.96 -4.19
N MET A 246 -17.91 4.31 -3.56
CA MET A 246 -17.86 5.12 -2.33
C MET A 246 -18.01 6.62 -2.58
N TYR A 247 -17.43 7.14 -3.68
CA TYR A 247 -17.25 8.58 -3.84
C TYR A 247 -17.95 9.17 -5.06
N SER A 248 -18.81 8.40 -5.75
CA SER A 248 -19.54 8.90 -6.91
C SER A 248 -20.98 8.38 -6.97
N ASN A 249 -21.83 9.12 -7.69
CA ASN A 249 -23.21 8.74 -7.98
C ASN A 249 -23.37 7.99 -9.32
N LEU A 250 -22.28 7.48 -9.90
CA LEU A 250 -22.31 6.75 -11.15
C LEU A 250 -23.14 5.45 -11.01
N THR A 251 -23.86 5.08 -12.04
CA THR A 251 -24.56 3.80 -12.11
C THR A 251 -23.58 2.63 -12.11
N ILE A 252 -24.03 1.43 -11.73
CA ILE A 252 -23.19 0.22 -11.74
C ILE A 252 -22.59 -0.03 -13.15
N ALA A 253 -23.38 0.23 -14.20
CA ALA A 253 -22.92 0.09 -15.56
C ALA A 253 -21.80 1.10 -15.90
N GLN A 254 -21.96 2.36 -15.54
CA GLN A 254 -20.92 3.38 -15.74
C GLN A 254 -19.64 3.03 -14.96
N ILE A 255 -19.77 2.55 -13.71
CA ILE A 255 -18.63 2.11 -12.92
C ILE A 255 -17.91 0.93 -13.56
N ALA A 256 -18.63 -0.02 -14.14
CA ALA A 256 -18.03 -1.12 -14.88
C ALA A 256 -17.15 -0.61 -16.02
N TYR A 257 -17.69 0.29 -16.87
CA TYR A 257 -16.94 0.87 -17.99
C TYR A 257 -15.74 1.71 -17.52
N GLU A 258 -15.92 2.58 -16.54
CA GLU A 258 -14.85 3.41 -15.97
C GLU A 258 -13.75 2.56 -15.28
N SER A 259 -14.07 1.33 -14.93
CA SER A 259 -13.12 0.37 -14.36
C SER A 259 -12.51 -0.59 -15.39
N GLY A 260 -12.72 -0.34 -16.69
CA GLY A 260 -12.12 -1.11 -17.80
C GLY A 260 -12.85 -2.42 -18.13
N TYR A 261 -14.12 -2.56 -17.75
CA TYR A 261 -14.96 -3.70 -18.14
C TYR A 261 -15.93 -3.31 -19.25
N ASN A 262 -15.87 -4.02 -20.36
CA ASN A 262 -16.79 -3.81 -21.50
C ASN A 262 -18.08 -4.63 -21.40
N ASN A 263 -18.23 -5.43 -20.33
CA ASN A 263 -19.39 -6.30 -20.10
C ASN A 263 -19.79 -6.21 -18.64
N VAL A 264 -20.98 -5.67 -18.38
CA VAL A 264 -21.48 -5.43 -17.01
C VAL A 264 -21.74 -6.74 -16.24
N PRO A 265 -22.40 -7.77 -16.80
CA PRO A 265 -22.52 -9.08 -16.13
C PRO A 265 -21.18 -9.67 -15.72
N TYR A 266 -20.17 -9.64 -16.61
CA TYR A 266 -18.81 -10.11 -16.28
C TYR A 266 -18.17 -9.29 -15.17
N PHE A 267 -18.35 -7.96 -15.19
CA PHE A 267 -17.91 -7.09 -14.10
C PHE A 267 -18.54 -7.50 -12.75
N ILE A 268 -19.87 -7.70 -12.71
CA ILE A 268 -20.56 -8.10 -11.47
C ILE A 268 -19.98 -9.42 -10.95
N THR A 269 -19.83 -10.42 -11.82
CA THR A 269 -19.24 -11.72 -11.45
C THR A 269 -17.80 -11.57 -10.90
N GLN A 270 -16.98 -10.74 -11.54
CA GLN A 270 -15.61 -10.48 -11.05
C GLN A 270 -15.61 -9.71 -9.73
N PHE A 271 -16.52 -8.76 -9.57
CA PHE A 271 -16.67 -8.00 -8.34
C PHE A 271 -17.10 -8.90 -7.19
N GLU A 272 -18.13 -9.74 -7.38
CA GLU A 272 -18.56 -10.72 -6.39
C GLU A 272 -17.45 -11.71 -6.03
N LYS A 273 -16.73 -12.21 -7.04
CA LYS A 273 -15.61 -13.11 -6.83
C LYS A 273 -14.52 -12.49 -5.96
N ILE A 274 -14.24 -11.19 -6.11
CA ILE A 274 -13.16 -10.48 -5.40
C ILE A 274 -13.66 -9.88 -4.08
N LYS A 275 -14.93 -9.52 -3.95
CA LYS A 275 -15.47 -8.81 -2.78
C LYS A 275 -16.45 -9.64 -1.94
N GLY A 276 -16.86 -10.79 -2.40
CA GLY A 276 -17.85 -11.66 -1.72
C GLY A 276 -19.26 -11.10 -1.71
N ARG A 277 -19.54 -10.05 -2.48
CA ARG A 277 -20.86 -9.38 -2.60
C ARG A 277 -20.99 -8.62 -3.90
N THR A 278 -22.21 -8.27 -4.28
CA THR A 278 -22.47 -7.47 -5.48
C THR A 278 -21.99 -6.02 -5.34
N PRO A 279 -21.74 -5.31 -6.45
CA PRO A 279 -21.44 -3.88 -6.42
C PRO A 279 -22.53 -3.04 -5.73
N SER A 280 -23.79 -3.41 -5.91
CA SER A 280 -24.95 -2.72 -5.28
C SER A 280 -24.96 -2.89 -3.76
N GLU A 281 -24.79 -4.11 -3.28
CA GLU A 281 -24.67 -4.40 -1.84
C GLU A 281 -23.45 -3.70 -1.23
N TYR A 282 -22.33 -3.67 -1.93
CA TYR A 282 -21.14 -2.95 -1.48
C TYR A 282 -21.43 -1.46 -1.31
N ARG A 283 -22.10 -0.82 -2.27
CA ARG A 283 -22.48 0.61 -2.20
C ARG A 283 -23.37 0.90 -1.00
N LEU A 284 -24.36 0.06 -0.73
CA LEU A 284 -25.28 0.27 0.41
C LEU A 284 -24.55 0.26 1.76
N GLN A 285 -23.49 -0.54 1.89
CA GLN A 285 -22.74 -0.65 3.15
C GLN A 285 -21.74 0.48 3.38
N VAL A 286 -21.24 1.13 2.35
CA VAL A 286 -20.24 2.21 2.49
C VAL A 286 -20.86 3.58 2.52
N ASN A 287 -22.17 3.71 2.24
CA ASN A 287 -22.91 4.97 2.30
C ASN A 287 -23.78 5.09 3.58
N ILE A 288 -23.53 4.20 4.58
CA ILE A 288 -24.04 4.32 5.94
C ILE A 288 -22.96 4.96 6.80
#